data_b22c462f57e515b25c959f02db3aceae
#
_entry.id   b22c462f57e515b25c959f02db3aceae
#
_cell.length_a   1.000
_cell.length_b   1.000
_cell.length_c   1.000
_cell.angle_alpha   90.00
_cell.angle_beta   90.00
_cell.angle_gamma   90.00
#
_symmetry.space_group_name_H-M   'P 1'
#
loop_
_entity.id
_entity.type
_entity.pdbx_description
1 polymer ?
#
loop_
_entity_poly.entity_id
_entity_poly.type
_entity_poly.pdbx_seq_one_letter_code
_entity_poly.pdbx_strand_id
1 'polypeptide(L)'
;MVIFVPALPFDVDYASFRYGKDINLVELYYSIPYRELSYRVENDTIFAELRVDYSIHSFTSLDSVSDSAFRRVILPSFKLAQERDLTMVDNVIFFARPGTYLLNLNLNSVTPGGKIRIGSYSDTLKIKDFSDAPSLSDIELATLIASDTGEGKFNKCGLLVMPNPSGQFGLAYDQINVYLEIYNLVPDSSFYELAYGILDQNRVPVKTFTPEKSRKFYANIPMTFALSAKGFRPDTYFVSVRLKDLSTGNEATGYKRLTIASPAIVSQK
;
A
#
# COMPACT_ATOMS: atom_id res chain seq x y z
N MET A 1 -3.23 18.69 36.50
CA MET A 1 -2.33 17.68 35.97
C MET A 1 -2.75 17.41 34.52
N VAL A 2 -2.01 17.88 33.55
CA VAL A 2 -2.29 17.58 32.13
C VAL A 2 -1.79 16.16 31.89
N ILE A 3 -2.71 15.22 31.66
CA ILE A 3 -2.33 13.84 31.33
C ILE A 3 -2.02 13.83 29.83
N PHE A 4 -0.75 13.70 29.49
CA PHE A 4 -0.31 13.54 28.12
C PHE A 4 -0.76 12.19 27.59
N VAL A 5 -1.55 12.18 26.53
CA VAL A 5 -1.95 10.97 25.80
C VAL A 5 -1.04 10.91 24.55
N PRO A 6 -0.18 9.88 24.43
CA PRO A 6 0.69 9.77 23.26
C PRO A 6 -0.13 9.59 21.97
N ALA A 7 0.37 10.10 20.87
CA ALA A 7 -0.24 9.92 19.56
C ALA A 7 -0.37 8.43 19.21
N LEU A 8 -1.36 8.08 18.41
CA LEU A 8 -1.53 6.74 17.87
C LEU A 8 -0.54 6.57 16.69
N PRO A 9 0.48 5.69 16.77
CA PRO A 9 1.38 5.45 15.66
C PRO A 9 0.69 4.55 14.62
N PHE A 10 0.90 4.86 13.36
CA PHE A 10 0.41 4.09 12.22
C PHE A 10 1.22 4.39 10.98
N ASP A 11 1.19 3.47 10.02
CA ASP A 11 1.80 3.65 8.70
C ASP A 11 0.71 3.85 7.65
N VAL A 12 1.05 4.56 6.57
CA VAL A 12 0.14 4.88 5.47
C VAL A 12 0.83 4.64 4.14
N ASP A 13 0.09 4.06 3.22
CA ASP A 13 0.47 3.93 1.83
C ASP A 13 -0.76 4.04 0.93
N TYR A 14 -0.57 4.24 -0.36
CA TYR A 14 -1.67 4.25 -1.32
C TYR A 14 -1.25 3.67 -2.67
N ALA A 15 -2.25 3.23 -3.42
CA ALA A 15 -2.11 2.91 -4.83
C ALA A 15 -3.35 3.36 -5.61
N SER A 16 -3.14 3.87 -6.81
CA SER A 16 -4.21 4.24 -7.74
C SER A 16 -4.25 3.29 -8.92
N PHE A 17 -5.47 2.86 -9.24
CA PHE A 17 -5.78 1.94 -10.34
C PHE A 17 -6.80 2.58 -11.26
N ARG A 18 -6.77 2.24 -12.54
CA ARG A 18 -7.78 2.72 -13.47
C ARG A 18 -9.14 2.08 -13.20
N TYR A 19 -10.16 2.88 -13.02
CA TYR A 19 -11.54 2.43 -12.89
C TYR A 19 -12.36 2.72 -14.15
N GLY A 20 -12.19 3.89 -14.73
CA GLY A 20 -12.86 4.34 -15.94
C GLY A 20 -11.95 5.19 -16.83
N LYS A 21 -12.55 5.91 -17.78
CA LYS A 21 -11.77 6.76 -18.69
C LYS A 21 -11.08 7.90 -17.96
N ASP A 22 -11.82 8.60 -17.09
CA ASP A 22 -11.37 9.82 -16.43
C ASP A 22 -11.43 9.71 -14.90
N ILE A 23 -11.55 8.50 -14.37
CA ILE A 23 -11.69 8.22 -12.93
C ILE A 23 -10.82 7.04 -12.57
N ASN A 24 -10.09 7.18 -11.46
CA ASN A 24 -9.30 6.13 -10.85
C ASN A 24 -9.91 5.69 -9.52
N LEU A 25 -9.77 4.40 -9.24
CA LEU A 25 -9.93 3.83 -7.91
C LEU A 25 -8.65 4.13 -7.13
N VAL A 26 -8.76 4.72 -5.98
CA VAL A 26 -7.65 4.95 -5.06
C VAL A 26 -7.88 4.13 -3.80
N GLU A 27 -6.93 3.27 -3.50
CA GLU A 27 -6.89 2.51 -2.27
C GLU A 27 -5.87 3.16 -1.33
N LEU A 28 -6.35 3.70 -0.22
CA LEU A 28 -5.53 4.26 0.85
C LEU A 28 -5.42 3.23 1.96
N TYR A 29 -4.25 2.67 2.14
CA TYR A 29 -3.95 1.65 3.13
C TYR A 29 -3.40 2.27 4.40
N TYR A 30 -3.73 1.68 5.53
CA TYR A 30 -3.09 2.02 6.81
C TYR A 30 -2.85 0.77 7.64
N SER A 31 -1.81 0.82 8.47
CA SER A 31 -1.51 -0.25 9.42
C SER A 31 -1.25 0.31 10.80
N ILE A 32 -1.77 -0.38 11.83
CA ILE A 32 -1.60 -0.02 13.23
C ILE A 32 -1.10 -1.26 13.98
N PRO A 33 0.02 -1.19 14.72
CA PRO A 33 0.42 -2.29 15.57
C PRO A 33 -0.68 -2.63 16.57
N TYR A 34 -1.05 -3.90 16.71
CA TYR A 34 -2.13 -4.31 17.63
C TYR A 34 -1.90 -3.80 19.05
N ARG A 35 -0.65 -3.77 19.53
CA ARG A 35 -0.29 -3.26 20.85
C ARG A 35 -0.62 -1.79 21.09
N GLU A 36 -0.82 -1.02 20.04
CA GLU A 36 -1.12 0.41 20.09
C GLU A 36 -2.62 0.70 20.19
N LEU A 37 -3.46 -0.30 19.93
CA LEU A 37 -4.90 -0.17 20.06
C LEU A 37 -5.33 -0.32 21.52
N SER A 38 -6.41 0.37 21.89
CA SER A 38 -6.98 0.33 23.22
C SER A 38 -8.15 -0.64 23.27
N TYR A 39 -7.95 -1.77 23.91
CA TYR A 39 -8.94 -2.85 23.97
C TYR A 39 -9.86 -2.75 25.18
N ARG A 40 -11.10 -3.18 25.01
CA ARG A 40 -12.08 -3.43 26.07
C ARG A 40 -12.72 -4.80 25.89
N VAL A 41 -13.32 -5.31 26.95
CA VAL A 41 -14.06 -6.57 26.95
C VAL A 41 -15.54 -6.26 27.13
N GLU A 42 -16.36 -6.82 26.29
CA GLU A 42 -17.81 -6.76 26.40
C GLU A 42 -18.40 -8.08 25.89
N ASN A 43 -19.24 -8.73 26.70
CA ASN A 43 -19.82 -10.04 26.38
C ASN A 43 -18.77 -11.05 25.92
N ASP A 44 -17.69 -11.22 26.68
CA ASP A 44 -16.55 -12.11 26.38
C ASP A 44 -15.79 -11.82 25.07
N THR A 45 -16.08 -10.70 24.45
CA THR A 45 -15.40 -10.27 23.22
C THR A 45 -14.37 -9.19 23.54
N ILE A 46 -13.12 -9.43 23.17
CA ILE A 46 -12.02 -8.45 23.25
C ILE A 46 -12.00 -7.65 21.95
N PHE A 47 -12.17 -6.34 22.04
CA PHE A 47 -12.14 -5.50 20.85
C PHE A 47 -11.61 -4.09 21.12
N ALA A 48 -11.12 -3.45 20.06
CA ALA A 48 -10.86 -2.02 20.00
C ALA A 48 -11.76 -1.37 18.95
N GLU A 49 -12.09 -0.10 19.17
CA GLU A 49 -12.81 0.72 18.21
C GLU A 49 -11.92 1.83 17.68
N LEU A 50 -12.00 2.02 16.38
CA LEU A 50 -11.26 3.00 15.64
C LEU A 50 -12.22 3.78 14.75
N ARG A 51 -12.16 5.11 14.80
CA ARG A 51 -12.79 5.97 13.81
C ARG A 51 -11.70 6.44 12.84
N VAL A 52 -11.98 6.27 11.57
CA VAL A 52 -11.11 6.65 10.45
C VAL A 52 -11.78 7.81 9.73
N ASP A 53 -11.18 8.98 9.80
CA ASP A 53 -11.63 10.16 9.07
C ASP A 53 -10.63 10.48 7.98
N TYR A 54 -11.06 10.59 6.72
CA TYR A 54 -10.17 10.99 5.63
C TYR A 54 -10.76 12.09 4.76
N SER A 55 -9.90 12.89 4.18
CA SER A 55 -10.29 13.85 3.16
C SER A 55 -9.19 14.01 2.11
N ILE A 56 -9.60 14.23 0.87
CA ILE A 56 -8.74 14.67 -0.22
C ILE A 56 -9.30 15.95 -0.80
N HIS A 57 -8.44 16.91 -1.11
CA HIS A 57 -8.79 18.18 -1.71
C HIS A 57 -7.87 18.45 -2.90
N SER A 58 -8.44 18.68 -4.07
CA SER A 58 -7.65 19.01 -5.26
C SER A 58 -6.96 20.35 -5.12
N PHE A 59 -5.71 20.44 -5.59
CA PHE A 59 -4.99 21.71 -5.69
C PHE A 59 -5.41 22.54 -6.91
N THR A 60 -6.06 21.94 -7.90
CA THR A 60 -6.31 22.56 -9.21
C THR A 60 -7.78 22.65 -9.58
N SER A 61 -8.65 21.97 -8.85
CA SER A 61 -10.11 21.96 -9.08
C SER A 61 -10.88 22.07 -7.77
N LEU A 62 -12.20 22.11 -7.84
CA LEU A 62 -13.07 22.06 -6.66
C LEU A 62 -13.34 20.61 -6.20
N ASP A 63 -12.68 19.62 -6.79
CA ASP A 63 -12.89 18.22 -6.44
C ASP A 63 -12.40 17.96 -5.01
N SER A 64 -13.28 17.44 -4.20
CA SER A 64 -12.97 17.01 -2.85
C SER A 64 -13.78 15.76 -2.49
N VAL A 65 -13.18 14.90 -1.70
CA VAL A 65 -13.84 13.74 -1.09
C VAL A 65 -13.53 13.77 0.39
N SER A 66 -14.53 13.57 1.24
CA SER A 66 -14.32 13.35 2.67
C SER A 66 -15.33 12.35 3.18
N ASP A 67 -14.88 11.45 4.03
CA ASP A 67 -15.75 10.47 4.67
C ASP A 67 -15.17 10.02 6.00
N SER A 68 -16.00 9.32 6.78
CA SER A 68 -15.58 8.70 8.03
C SER A 68 -16.14 7.29 8.14
N ALA A 69 -15.33 6.40 8.69
CA ALA A 69 -15.70 5.01 8.89
C ALA A 69 -15.36 4.55 10.31
N PHE A 70 -16.21 3.70 10.87
CA PHE A 70 -15.92 3.02 12.13
C PHE A 70 -15.41 1.61 11.86
N ARG A 71 -14.37 1.22 12.61
CA ARG A 71 -13.77 -0.11 12.56
C ARG A 71 -13.79 -0.73 13.94
N ARG A 72 -14.19 -1.98 14.01
CA ARG A 72 -14.12 -2.79 15.22
C ARG A 72 -13.09 -3.90 15.00
N VAL A 73 -12.01 -3.84 15.77
CA VAL A 73 -10.91 -4.81 15.71
C VAL A 73 -11.13 -5.81 16.83
N ILE A 74 -11.48 -7.05 16.47
CA ILE A 74 -11.76 -8.13 17.43
C ILE A 74 -10.50 -8.97 17.58
N LEU A 75 -10.15 -9.29 18.81
CA LEU A 75 -9.03 -10.18 19.13
C LEU A 75 -9.52 -11.48 19.78
N PRO A 76 -8.95 -12.62 19.38
CA PRO A 76 -9.23 -13.90 20.05
C PRO A 76 -8.61 -14.00 21.46
N SER A 77 -7.57 -13.21 21.74
CA SER A 77 -6.92 -13.16 23.05
C SER A 77 -6.09 -11.89 23.23
N PHE A 78 -5.90 -11.44 24.49
CA PHE A 78 -4.97 -10.35 24.80
C PHE A 78 -3.52 -10.65 24.48
N LYS A 79 -3.11 -11.90 24.41
CA LYS A 79 -1.75 -12.28 24.02
C LYS A 79 -1.41 -11.74 22.65
N LEU A 80 -2.34 -11.78 21.70
CA LEU A 80 -2.15 -11.30 20.35
C LEU A 80 -1.87 -9.79 20.30
N ALA A 81 -2.49 -9.01 21.22
CA ALA A 81 -2.25 -7.56 21.33
C ALA A 81 -0.80 -7.23 21.75
N GLN A 82 -0.10 -8.16 22.40
CA GLN A 82 1.25 -7.93 22.92
C GLN A 82 2.34 -8.34 21.93
N GLU A 83 2.01 -9.05 20.86
CA GLU A 83 2.98 -9.46 19.86
C GLU A 83 3.47 -8.25 19.06
N ARG A 84 4.81 -8.07 19.02
CA ARG A 84 5.44 -6.86 18.51
C ARG A 84 5.27 -6.69 16.99
N ASP A 85 5.20 -7.80 16.27
CA ASP A 85 5.29 -7.81 14.82
C ASP A 85 3.91 -7.91 14.14
N LEU A 86 2.83 -7.98 14.93
CA LEU A 86 1.49 -8.05 14.39
C LEU A 86 0.88 -6.65 14.25
N THR A 87 0.38 -6.39 13.05
CA THR A 87 -0.30 -5.14 12.71
C THR A 87 -1.71 -5.43 12.16
N MET A 88 -2.67 -4.61 12.56
CA MET A 88 -3.93 -4.51 11.85
C MET A 88 -3.67 -3.76 10.54
N VAL A 89 -4.11 -4.31 9.43
CA VAL A 89 -4.08 -3.64 8.12
C VAL A 89 -5.50 -3.42 7.65
N ASP A 90 -5.80 -2.23 7.18
CA ASP A 90 -7.10 -1.88 6.62
C ASP A 90 -6.95 -0.85 5.50
N ASN A 91 -8.03 -0.55 4.78
CA ASN A 91 -8.05 0.46 3.75
C ASN A 91 -9.35 1.28 3.78
N VAL A 92 -9.27 2.44 3.15
CA VAL A 92 -10.43 3.18 2.63
C VAL A 92 -10.26 3.30 1.12
N ILE A 93 -11.38 3.24 0.42
CA ILE A 93 -11.42 3.28 -1.06
C ILE A 93 -12.23 4.50 -1.46
N PHE A 94 -11.72 5.24 -2.42
CA PHE A 94 -12.44 6.36 -3.01
C PHE A 94 -12.12 6.50 -4.51
N PHE A 95 -12.93 7.27 -5.19
CA PHE A 95 -12.75 7.55 -6.61
C PHE A 95 -12.31 9.00 -6.79
N ALA A 96 -11.31 9.21 -7.65
CA ALA A 96 -10.84 10.54 -7.97
C ALA A 96 -10.35 10.64 -9.42
N ARG A 97 -10.40 11.85 -9.97
CA ARG A 97 -9.82 12.14 -11.28
C ARG A 97 -8.29 12.21 -11.19
N PRO A 98 -7.58 12.05 -12.30
CA PRO A 98 -6.15 12.36 -12.35
C PRO A 98 -5.87 13.77 -11.85
N GLY A 99 -4.84 13.93 -11.02
CA GLY A 99 -4.52 15.23 -10.44
C GLY A 99 -3.65 15.13 -9.18
N THR A 100 -3.46 16.29 -8.57
CA THR A 100 -2.71 16.41 -7.31
C THR A 100 -3.65 16.88 -6.20
N TYR A 101 -3.64 16.18 -5.08
CA TYR A 101 -4.54 16.38 -3.97
C TYR A 101 -3.79 16.49 -2.65
N LEU A 102 -4.30 17.29 -1.72
CA LEU A 102 -3.95 17.22 -0.32
C LEU A 102 -4.74 16.07 0.30
N LEU A 103 -4.04 15.07 0.81
CA LEU A 103 -4.61 13.96 1.59
C LEU A 103 -4.47 14.27 3.07
N ASN A 104 -5.55 14.09 3.83
CA ASN A 104 -5.52 14.04 5.29
C ASN A 104 -6.18 12.73 5.74
N LEU A 105 -5.55 12.04 6.70
CA LEU A 105 -6.07 10.84 7.33
C LEU A 105 -5.92 10.99 8.86
N ASN A 106 -7.00 10.83 9.59
CA ASN A 106 -7.00 10.83 11.05
C ASN A 106 -7.57 9.51 11.57
N LEU A 107 -6.84 8.89 12.47
CA LEU A 107 -7.23 7.67 13.16
C LEU A 107 -7.47 8.00 14.63
N ASN A 108 -8.70 7.77 15.10
CA ASN A 108 -9.13 8.10 16.47
C ASN A 108 -9.49 6.80 17.20
N SER A 109 -8.72 6.44 18.22
CA SER A 109 -8.95 5.27 19.08
C SER A 109 -9.39 5.72 20.46
N VAL A 110 -10.53 5.21 20.94
CA VAL A 110 -11.06 5.53 22.27
C VAL A 110 -10.49 4.56 23.30
N THR A 111 -9.83 5.09 24.33
CA THR A 111 -9.34 4.26 25.44
C THR A 111 -10.48 3.84 26.37
N PRO A 112 -10.34 2.77 27.17
CA PRO A 112 -11.33 2.37 28.16
C PRO A 112 -11.72 3.47 29.15
N GLY A 113 -10.86 4.46 29.39
CA GLY A 113 -11.13 5.64 30.22
C GLY A 113 -11.77 6.82 29.46
N GLY A 114 -12.26 6.60 28.23
CA GLY A 114 -12.93 7.62 27.41
C GLY A 114 -12.00 8.66 26.79
N LYS A 115 -10.66 8.53 26.94
CA LYS A 115 -9.71 9.39 26.27
C LYS A 115 -9.51 8.97 24.84
N ILE A 116 -9.25 9.94 23.95
CA ILE A 116 -9.02 9.68 22.53
C ILE A 116 -7.51 9.76 22.26
N ARG A 117 -6.95 8.70 21.65
CA ARG A 117 -5.63 8.74 21.01
C ARG A 117 -5.83 9.05 19.55
N ILE A 118 -5.10 10.04 19.04
CA ILE A 118 -5.22 10.50 17.65
C ILE A 118 -3.90 10.23 16.95
N GLY A 119 -3.99 9.58 15.80
CA GLY A 119 -2.95 9.53 14.79
C GLY A 119 -3.36 10.39 13.60
N SER A 120 -2.48 11.25 13.14
CA SER A 120 -2.76 12.14 11.99
C SER A 120 -1.67 11.99 10.93
N TYR A 121 -2.08 11.93 9.68
CA TYR A 121 -1.21 11.88 8.51
C TYR A 121 -1.70 12.90 7.49
N SER A 122 -0.78 13.62 6.87
CA SER A 122 -1.07 14.55 5.78
C SER A 122 0.05 14.49 4.76
N ASP A 123 -0.31 14.36 3.48
CA ASP A 123 0.64 14.29 2.37
C ASP A 123 0.00 14.71 1.05
N THR A 124 0.83 14.86 0.04
CA THR A 124 0.40 15.13 -1.32
C THR A 124 0.17 13.82 -2.08
N LEU A 125 -1.07 13.56 -2.45
CA LEU A 125 -1.47 12.42 -3.27
C LEU A 125 -1.42 12.80 -4.74
N LYS A 126 -0.66 12.07 -5.56
CA LYS A 126 -0.61 12.22 -7.02
C LYS A 126 -1.32 11.06 -7.69
N ILE A 127 -2.45 11.34 -8.31
CA ILE A 127 -3.26 10.38 -9.05
C ILE A 127 -2.90 10.50 -10.52
N LYS A 128 -2.40 9.41 -11.11
CA LYS A 128 -1.92 9.38 -12.50
C LYS A 128 -3.06 9.45 -13.50
N ASP A 129 -2.76 9.93 -14.69
CA ASP A 129 -3.61 9.75 -15.87
C ASP A 129 -3.19 8.46 -16.58
N PHE A 130 -4.17 7.59 -16.86
CA PHE A 130 -3.98 6.31 -17.54
C PHE A 130 -4.67 6.28 -18.91
N SER A 131 -4.93 7.44 -19.54
CA SER A 131 -5.90 7.55 -20.64
C SER A 131 -5.42 7.02 -22.00
N ASP A 132 -4.17 7.31 -22.43
CA ASP A 132 -3.91 7.28 -23.87
C ASP A 132 -2.71 6.44 -24.34
N ALA A 133 -1.81 6.01 -23.49
CA ALA A 133 -0.62 5.25 -23.84
C ALA A 133 -0.43 4.02 -22.95
N PRO A 134 0.35 3.03 -23.35
CA PRO A 134 0.75 1.98 -22.46
C PRO A 134 1.27 2.56 -21.15
N SER A 135 0.64 2.19 -20.03
CA SER A 135 0.89 2.79 -18.72
C SER A 135 0.87 1.76 -17.60
N LEU A 136 1.44 2.12 -16.46
CA LEU A 136 1.47 1.33 -15.24
C LEU A 136 0.63 2.01 -14.16
N SER A 137 -0.20 1.24 -13.45
CA SER A 137 -0.79 1.67 -12.18
C SER A 137 0.29 2.16 -11.20
N ASP A 138 -0.09 2.56 -10.02
CA ASP A 138 0.85 2.57 -8.91
C ASP A 138 1.27 1.15 -8.57
N ILE A 139 2.49 1.03 -8.02
CA ILE A 139 3.01 -0.23 -7.51
C ILE A 139 2.52 -0.38 -6.07
N GLU A 140 1.87 -1.50 -5.78
CA GLU A 140 1.50 -1.89 -4.44
C GLU A 140 2.52 -2.91 -3.91
N LEU A 141 3.08 -2.63 -2.73
CA LEU A 141 3.91 -3.56 -1.99
C LEU A 141 3.02 -4.36 -1.03
N ALA A 142 3.18 -5.67 -1.05
CA ALA A 142 2.34 -6.57 -0.28
C ALA A 142 3.17 -7.52 0.60
N THR A 143 2.59 -7.91 1.74
CA THR A 143 3.13 -8.96 2.61
C THR A 143 2.81 -10.34 2.07
N LEU A 144 1.68 -10.47 1.37
CA LEU A 144 1.21 -11.71 0.76
C LEU A 144 0.45 -11.41 -0.53
N ILE A 145 0.71 -12.22 -1.56
CA ILE A 145 -0.15 -12.33 -2.74
C ILE A 145 -0.49 -13.82 -2.93
N ALA A 146 -1.77 -14.15 -3.03
CA ALA A 146 -2.26 -15.52 -3.21
C ALA A 146 -3.47 -15.53 -4.15
N SER A 147 -3.70 -16.65 -4.81
CA SER A 147 -4.93 -16.84 -5.59
C SER A 147 -6.14 -16.86 -4.66
N ASP A 148 -7.11 -16.02 -4.93
CA ASP A 148 -8.35 -15.96 -4.19
C ASP A 148 -9.45 -15.36 -5.06
N THR A 149 -10.52 -16.13 -5.27
CA THR A 149 -11.69 -15.70 -6.03
C THR A 149 -12.80 -15.15 -5.16
N GLY A 150 -12.55 -14.98 -3.85
CA GLY A 150 -13.49 -14.38 -2.91
C GLY A 150 -13.72 -12.89 -3.16
N GLU A 151 -14.73 -12.33 -2.50
CA GLU A 151 -15.05 -10.90 -2.53
C GLU A 151 -14.53 -10.20 -1.25
N GLY A 152 -13.27 -10.38 -0.96
CA GLY A 152 -12.64 -9.75 0.20
C GLY A 152 -12.17 -8.32 -0.08
N LYS A 153 -11.98 -7.54 0.97
CA LYS A 153 -11.54 -6.13 0.91
C LYS A 153 -10.23 -5.92 0.12
N PHE A 154 -9.34 -6.91 0.13
CA PHE A 154 -8.05 -6.86 -0.55
C PHE A 154 -8.00 -7.77 -1.77
N ASN A 155 -9.16 -8.22 -2.26
CA ASN A 155 -9.24 -9.05 -3.44
C ASN A 155 -9.32 -8.18 -4.70
N LYS A 156 -8.44 -8.44 -5.67
CA LYS A 156 -8.42 -7.78 -6.97
C LYS A 156 -7.94 -8.73 -8.06
N CYS A 157 -8.63 -8.76 -9.18
CA CYS A 157 -8.29 -9.62 -10.34
C CYS A 157 -8.06 -11.11 -9.98
N GLY A 158 -8.86 -11.67 -9.04
CA GLY A 158 -8.74 -13.07 -8.60
C GLY A 158 -7.55 -13.35 -7.67
N LEU A 159 -7.00 -12.32 -7.07
CA LEU A 159 -5.89 -12.40 -6.13
C LEU A 159 -6.26 -11.72 -4.81
N LEU A 160 -5.86 -12.33 -3.70
CA LEU A 160 -5.73 -11.64 -2.43
C LEU A 160 -4.38 -10.92 -2.41
N VAL A 161 -4.40 -9.60 -2.32
CA VAL A 161 -3.20 -8.76 -2.24
C VAL A 161 -3.21 -8.05 -0.89
N MET A 162 -2.47 -8.59 0.10
CA MET A 162 -2.38 -8.01 1.44
C MET A 162 -1.34 -6.90 1.48
N PRO A 163 -1.75 -5.63 1.54
CA PRO A 163 -0.81 -4.50 1.44
C PRO A 163 0.16 -4.45 2.62
N ASN A 164 1.32 -3.84 2.37
CA ASN A 164 2.30 -3.50 3.40
C ASN A 164 2.43 -1.97 3.52
N PRO A 165 1.54 -1.28 4.28
CA PRO A 165 1.57 0.18 4.37
C PRO A 165 2.84 0.75 4.96
N SER A 166 3.57 -0.01 5.78
CA SER A 166 4.86 0.42 6.33
C SER A 166 5.98 0.45 5.28
N GLY A 167 5.83 -0.31 4.19
CA GLY A 167 6.89 -0.52 3.21
C GLY A 167 8.16 -1.15 3.79
N GLN A 168 8.11 -1.73 5.00
CA GLN A 168 9.26 -2.33 5.68
C GLN A 168 9.34 -3.83 5.38
N PHE A 169 10.55 -4.29 5.05
CA PHE A 169 10.89 -5.69 4.78
C PHE A 169 12.21 -6.05 5.48
N GLY A 170 12.54 -7.34 5.51
CA GLY A 170 13.78 -7.86 6.09
C GLY A 170 13.69 -8.27 7.55
N LEU A 171 12.62 -7.92 8.27
CA LEU A 171 12.35 -8.39 9.65
C LEU A 171 11.28 -9.47 9.67
N ALA A 172 10.01 -9.02 9.59
CA ALA A 172 8.86 -9.91 9.58
C ALA A 172 8.61 -10.53 8.20
N TYR A 173 9.06 -9.86 7.13
CA TYR A 173 8.79 -10.23 5.75
C TYR A 173 10.07 -10.24 4.92
N ASP A 174 10.57 -11.45 4.62
CA ASP A 174 11.75 -11.66 3.77
C ASP A 174 11.44 -11.52 2.26
N GLN A 175 10.17 -11.55 1.91
CA GLN A 175 9.71 -11.47 0.52
C GLN A 175 8.97 -10.15 0.29
N ILE A 176 9.39 -9.44 -0.73
CA ILE A 176 8.76 -8.22 -1.23
C ILE A 176 7.83 -8.65 -2.35
N ASN A 177 6.55 -8.79 -2.07
CA ASN A 177 5.55 -9.08 -3.09
C ASN A 177 5.10 -7.76 -3.73
N VAL A 178 4.95 -7.78 -5.04
CA VAL A 178 4.63 -6.61 -5.86
C VAL A 178 3.39 -6.91 -6.68
N TYR A 179 2.42 -6.00 -6.62
CA TYR A 179 1.25 -5.97 -7.48
C TYR A 179 1.21 -4.65 -8.26
N LEU A 180 0.86 -4.72 -9.53
CA LEU A 180 0.57 -3.56 -10.37
C LEU A 180 -0.31 -3.99 -11.56
N GLU A 181 -0.83 -3.02 -12.29
CA GLU A 181 -1.60 -3.27 -13.50
C GLU A 181 -0.98 -2.53 -14.68
N ILE A 182 -0.98 -3.19 -15.83
CA ILE A 182 -0.60 -2.62 -17.12
C ILE A 182 -1.88 -2.24 -17.86
N TYR A 183 -1.89 -1.07 -18.49
CA TYR A 183 -3.04 -0.56 -19.25
C TYR A 183 -2.65 -0.16 -20.67
N ASN A 184 -3.66 -0.13 -21.54
CA ASN A 184 -3.61 0.42 -22.90
C ASN A 184 -2.60 -0.28 -23.84
N LEU A 185 -2.32 -1.56 -23.59
CA LEU A 185 -1.66 -2.38 -24.62
C LEU A 185 -2.64 -2.62 -25.77
N VAL A 186 -2.16 -2.53 -27.02
CA VAL A 186 -2.96 -2.91 -28.18
C VAL A 186 -2.85 -4.43 -28.37
N PRO A 187 -3.97 -5.19 -28.28
CA PRO A 187 -3.93 -6.64 -28.45
C PRO A 187 -3.72 -7.02 -29.94
N ASP A 188 -2.48 -7.00 -30.40
CA ASP A 188 -2.06 -7.27 -31.78
C ASP A 188 -1.16 -8.52 -31.90
N SER A 189 -1.05 -9.31 -30.82
CA SER A 189 -0.17 -10.47 -30.69
C SER A 189 1.33 -10.17 -30.82
N SER A 190 1.74 -8.91 -30.91
CA SER A 190 3.13 -8.50 -30.77
C SER A 190 3.58 -8.61 -29.30
N PHE A 191 4.75 -8.12 -28.97
CA PHE A 191 5.34 -8.31 -27.65
C PHE A 191 5.47 -6.99 -26.91
N TYR A 192 5.36 -7.09 -25.57
CA TYR A 192 5.89 -6.11 -24.63
C TYR A 192 7.01 -6.73 -23.80
N GLU A 193 7.83 -5.90 -23.22
CA GLU A 193 8.91 -6.26 -22.30
C GLU A 193 8.65 -5.60 -20.95
N LEU A 194 8.79 -6.37 -19.89
CA LEU A 194 8.73 -5.89 -18.52
C LEU A 194 10.09 -6.09 -17.85
N ALA A 195 10.74 -5.00 -17.47
CA ALA A 195 11.97 -5.01 -16.70
C ALA A 195 11.71 -4.51 -15.29
N TYR A 196 12.26 -5.17 -14.29
CA TYR A 196 12.13 -4.75 -12.90
C TYR A 196 13.43 -4.93 -12.12
N GLY A 197 13.55 -4.21 -11.02
CA GLY A 197 14.75 -4.23 -10.20
C GLY A 197 14.62 -3.45 -8.90
N ILE A 198 15.70 -3.46 -8.15
CA ILE A 198 15.86 -2.68 -6.92
C ILE A 198 16.93 -1.61 -7.17
N LEU A 199 16.59 -0.38 -6.83
CA LEU A 199 17.48 0.78 -6.89
C LEU A 199 17.76 1.26 -5.45
N ASP A 200 18.91 1.86 -5.24
CA ASP A 200 19.23 2.55 -3.98
C ASP A 200 18.46 3.90 -3.85
N GLN A 201 18.70 4.60 -2.76
CA GLN A 201 18.10 5.91 -2.50
C GLN A 201 18.44 6.98 -3.56
N ASN A 202 19.55 6.82 -4.29
CA ASN A 202 19.99 7.69 -5.38
C ASN A 202 19.46 7.26 -6.75
N ARG A 203 18.58 6.25 -6.79
CA ARG A 203 18.06 5.62 -8.02
C ARG A 203 19.11 4.88 -8.85
N VAL A 204 20.24 4.48 -8.23
CA VAL A 204 21.24 3.64 -8.88
C VAL A 204 20.82 2.17 -8.74
N PRO A 205 20.88 1.36 -9.84
CA PRO A 205 20.54 -0.06 -9.79
C PRO A 205 21.45 -0.84 -8.84
N VAL A 206 20.85 -1.50 -7.85
CA VAL A 206 21.52 -2.42 -6.91
C VAL A 206 21.31 -3.87 -7.35
N LYS A 207 20.12 -4.17 -7.86
CA LYS A 207 19.78 -5.48 -8.40
C LYS A 207 18.81 -5.33 -9.56
N THR A 208 19.16 -5.97 -10.67
CA THR A 208 18.31 -6.03 -11.87
C THR A 208 18.00 -7.49 -12.19
N PHE A 209 16.87 -7.70 -12.84
CA PHE A 209 16.44 -9.01 -13.28
C PHE A 209 16.38 -9.03 -14.80
N THR A 210 16.46 -10.21 -15.40
CA THR A 210 16.33 -10.37 -16.84
C THR A 210 14.94 -9.90 -17.27
N PRO A 211 14.83 -9.00 -18.23
CA PRO A 211 13.54 -8.54 -18.72
C PRO A 211 12.70 -9.71 -19.28
N GLU A 212 11.42 -9.69 -18.96
CA GLU A 212 10.47 -10.69 -19.42
C GLU A 212 9.70 -10.19 -20.64
N LYS A 213 9.67 -11.00 -21.71
CA LYS A 213 8.89 -10.73 -22.91
C LYS A 213 7.61 -11.52 -22.92
N SER A 214 6.49 -10.85 -23.14
CA SER A 214 5.17 -11.46 -23.21
C SER A 214 4.38 -10.93 -24.39
N ARG A 215 3.44 -11.75 -24.89
CA ARG A 215 2.56 -11.35 -26.00
C ARG A 215 1.42 -10.48 -25.51
N LYS A 216 1.04 -9.50 -26.30
CA LYS A 216 -0.09 -8.59 -26.05
C LYS A 216 -1.42 -9.25 -26.44
N PHE A 217 -1.94 -10.11 -25.59
CA PHE A 217 -3.27 -10.71 -25.78
C PHE A 217 -4.41 -9.86 -25.21
N TYR A 218 -4.11 -9.01 -24.22
CA TYR A 218 -5.08 -8.19 -23.51
C TYR A 218 -4.60 -6.76 -23.43
N ALA A 219 -5.54 -5.81 -23.40
CA ALA A 219 -5.26 -4.40 -23.25
C ALA A 219 -4.85 -4.03 -21.82
N ASN A 220 -5.35 -4.79 -20.85
CA ASN A 220 -5.11 -4.58 -19.43
C ASN A 220 -4.69 -5.89 -18.79
N ILE A 221 -3.63 -5.86 -18.01
CA ILE A 221 -3.02 -7.07 -17.44
C ILE A 221 -2.62 -6.81 -16.00
N PRO A 222 -3.19 -7.53 -15.01
CA PRO A 222 -2.65 -7.54 -13.67
C PRO A 222 -1.31 -8.28 -13.67
N MET A 223 -0.33 -7.72 -12.97
CA MET A 223 1.02 -8.28 -12.87
C MET A 223 1.41 -8.45 -11.41
N THR A 224 2.02 -9.60 -11.12
CA THR A 224 2.60 -9.88 -9.81
C THR A 224 3.99 -10.47 -9.97
N PHE A 225 4.89 -10.11 -9.08
CA PHE A 225 6.18 -10.76 -8.92
C PHE A 225 6.65 -10.62 -7.48
N ALA A 226 7.68 -11.40 -7.13
CA ALA A 226 8.24 -11.36 -5.80
C ALA A 226 9.76 -11.22 -5.85
N LEU A 227 10.29 -10.39 -4.95
CA LEU A 227 11.71 -10.15 -4.79
C LEU A 227 12.13 -10.56 -3.38
N SER A 228 13.36 -11.05 -3.23
CA SER A 228 13.90 -11.36 -1.90
C SER A 228 14.52 -10.12 -1.27
N ALA A 229 14.14 -9.82 -0.03
CA ALA A 229 14.77 -8.81 0.81
C ALA A 229 16.12 -9.25 1.37
N LYS A 230 16.44 -10.57 1.28
CA LYS A 230 17.69 -11.13 1.81
C LYS A 230 18.91 -10.63 1.06
N GLY A 231 19.95 -10.32 1.81
CA GLY A 231 21.22 -9.84 1.25
C GLY A 231 21.30 -8.32 1.03
N PHE A 232 20.22 -7.60 1.21
CA PHE A 232 20.28 -6.14 1.23
C PHE A 232 20.68 -5.63 2.63
N ARG A 233 21.43 -4.55 2.66
CA ARG A 233 21.72 -3.83 3.90
C ARG A 233 20.49 -3.04 4.33
N PRO A 234 20.35 -2.78 5.65
CA PRO A 234 19.31 -1.88 6.13
C PRO A 234 19.47 -0.49 5.53
N ASP A 235 18.51 -0.09 4.72
CA ASP A 235 18.48 1.21 4.04
C ASP A 235 17.12 1.41 3.32
N THR A 236 16.96 2.57 2.71
CA THR A 236 15.85 2.88 1.81
C THR A 236 16.20 2.48 0.37
N TYR A 237 15.27 1.79 -0.27
CA TYR A 237 15.37 1.34 -1.66
C TYR A 237 14.11 1.70 -2.45
N PHE A 238 14.16 1.47 -3.76
CA PHE A 238 13.00 1.58 -4.64
C PHE A 238 12.87 0.31 -5.48
N VAL A 239 11.66 -0.27 -5.50
CA VAL A 239 11.27 -1.15 -6.61
C VAL A 239 11.09 -0.27 -7.83
N SER A 240 11.68 -0.68 -8.95
CA SER A 240 11.47 -0.07 -10.26
C SER A 240 10.85 -1.08 -11.21
N VAL A 241 9.87 -0.64 -12.01
CA VAL A 241 9.25 -1.43 -13.07
C VAL A 241 9.23 -0.58 -14.32
N ARG A 242 9.73 -1.12 -15.44
CA ARG A 242 9.69 -0.50 -16.76
C ARG A 242 8.95 -1.41 -17.72
N LEU A 243 7.89 -0.91 -18.30
CA LEU A 243 7.16 -1.49 -19.41
C LEU A 243 7.69 -0.88 -20.72
N LYS A 244 7.89 -1.71 -21.74
CA LYS A 244 8.19 -1.30 -23.10
C LYS A 244 7.32 -2.06 -24.09
N ASP A 245 6.50 -1.37 -24.83
CA ASP A 245 5.78 -1.93 -25.97
C ASP A 245 6.74 -2.05 -27.15
N LEU A 246 7.06 -3.27 -27.57
CA LEU A 246 8.08 -3.50 -28.60
C LEU A 246 7.59 -3.18 -30.02
N SER A 247 6.28 -3.04 -30.24
CA SER A 247 5.72 -2.68 -31.56
C SER A 247 5.66 -1.16 -31.77
N THR A 248 5.38 -0.40 -30.72
CA THR A 248 5.24 1.06 -30.79
C THR A 248 6.49 1.79 -30.28
N GLY A 249 7.30 1.13 -29.45
CA GLY A 249 8.42 1.72 -28.74
C GLY A 249 8.03 2.56 -27.52
N ASN A 250 6.75 2.65 -27.18
CA ASN A 250 6.27 3.38 -26.00
C ASN A 250 6.77 2.72 -24.72
N GLU A 251 7.16 3.54 -23.76
CA GLU A 251 7.64 3.08 -22.45
C GLU A 251 6.89 3.75 -21.31
N ALA A 252 6.69 3.00 -20.22
CA ALA A 252 6.21 3.52 -18.96
C ALA A 252 7.08 3.00 -17.81
N THR A 253 7.32 3.85 -16.79
CA THR A 253 8.15 3.47 -15.65
C THR A 253 7.43 3.83 -14.35
N GLY A 254 7.42 2.88 -13.42
CA GLY A 254 6.92 3.04 -12.06
C GLY A 254 8.02 2.83 -11.02
N TYR A 255 7.87 3.51 -9.88
CA TYR A 255 8.75 3.37 -8.73
C TYR A 255 7.94 3.30 -7.45
N LYS A 256 8.37 2.44 -6.53
CA LYS A 256 7.80 2.39 -5.18
C LYS A 256 8.91 2.30 -4.15
N ARG A 257 8.86 3.21 -3.17
CA ARG A 257 9.82 3.23 -2.06
C ARG A 257 9.55 2.07 -1.11
N LEU A 258 10.63 1.48 -0.58
CA LEU A 258 10.61 0.52 0.50
C LEU A 258 11.79 0.73 1.43
N THR A 259 11.74 0.15 2.62
CA THR A 259 12.83 0.16 3.60
C THR A 259 13.18 -1.29 3.96
N ILE A 260 14.46 -1.61 3.90
CA ILE A 260 14.97 -2.86 4.49
C ILE A 260 15.39 -2.55 5.92
N ALA A 261 14.74 -3.20 6.87
CA ALA A 261 15.02 -3.04 8.29
C ALA A 261 15.95 -4.13 8.80
N SER A 262 16.77 -3.79 9.79
CA SER A 262 17.60 -4.75 10.56
C SER A 262 16.96 -5.03 11.90
N PRO A 263 17.15 -6.24 12.48
CA PRO A 263 16.86 -6.47 13.88
C PRO A 263 17.57 -5.39 14.72
N ALA A 264 16.84 -4.75 15.61
CA ALA A 264 17.47 -3.86 16.59
C ALA A 264 18.52 -4.67 17.35
N ILE A 265 19.77 -4.23 17.32
CA ILE A 265 20.82 -4.80 18.17
C ILE A 265 20.39 -4.48 19.60
N VAL A 266 19.76 -5.45 20.27
CA VAL A 266 19.52 -5.36 21.70
C VAL A 266 20.91 -5.45 22.33
N SER A 267 21.53 -4.31 22.61
CA SER A 267 22.72 -4.25 23.46
C SER A 267 22.30 -4.79 24.83
N GLN A 268 22.67 -6.03 25.12
CA GLN A 268 22.61 -6.55 26.47
C GLN A 268 23.52 -5.64 27.32
N LYS A 269 22.91 -4.82 28.15
CA LYS A 269 23.58 -4.14 29.27
C LYS A 269 23.37 -4.96 30.52
#